data_ecdef27afeebf113d509ec65da182215
#
_entry.id   ecdef27afeebf113d509ec65da182215
#
_cell.length_a   1.000
_cell.length_b   1.000
_cell.length_c   1.000
_cell.angle_alpha   90.00
_cell.angle_beta   90.00
_cell.angle_gamma   90.00
#
_symmetry.space_group_name_H-M   'P 1'
#
loop_
_entity.id
_entity.type
_entity.pdbx_description
1 polymer ?
#
loop_
_entity_poly.entity_id
_entity_poly.type
_entity_poly.pdbx_seq_one_letter_code
_entity_poly.pdbx_strand_id
1 'polypeptide(L)'
;MVRAQCGVRLRACNSIRFLLLPAVPLSHCLQFSQKQHQVCRDRRLEAGSTKCPSEKTTAQARYPCRMDSLEKQDLRRPKIHRAVRVSPYQPPTLASLQRLLWVRRAAMLSHINEVWPNLFLGMRYVARDKTKLTQLGITHIVNVAAGKFQVDTGAKFYRGMSLEYYGIEADDNPFFDLSVYFLPVARYIRTALSVPRGRVLVHCAMGVSRSATVVLAFLMICENMTLVEAIQTVQAHRDICPNSGFLQQLQVLDNRLGRETGRL
;
A
#
# COMPACT_ATOMS: atom_id res chain seq x y z
N MET A 1 29.19 -57.61 -29.77
CA MET A 1 27.80 -57.37 -30.15
C MET A 1 26.91 -57.60 -28.96
N VAL A 2 26.57 -56.59 -28.19
CA VAL A 2 25.38 -56.53 -27.34
C VAL A 2 25.04 -55.05 -27.15
N ARG A 3 23.92 -54.58 -27.68
CA ARG A 3 23.34 -53.24 -27.48
C ARG A 3 22.61 -53.23 -26.16
N ALA A 4 22.96 -52.30 -25.25
CA ALA A 4 22.14 -51.96 -24.10
C ALA A 4 21.33 -50.69 -24.45
N GLN A 5 20.00 -50.83 -24.56
CA GLN A 5 19.04 -49.73 -24.65
C GLN A 5 18.77 -49.18 -23.25
N CYS A 6 19.09 -47.94 -23.00
CA CYS A 6 18.74 -47.24 -21.79
C CYS A 6 17.41 -46.49 -22.03
N GLY A 7 16.32 -47.03 -21.51
CA GLY A 7 15.00 -46.40 -21.55
C GLY A 7 14.84 -45.38 -20.45
N VAL A 8 14.79 -44.10 -20.80
CA VAL A 8 14.43 -43.03 -19.88
C VAL A 8 12.92 -42.95 -19.78
N ARG A 9 12.35 -43.41 -18.65
CA ARG A 9 10.94 -43.15 -18.31
C ARG A 9 10.74 -41.73 -17.86
N LEU A 10 10.15 -40.92 -18.72
CA LEU A 10 9.55 -39.64 -18.35
C LEU A 10 8.31 -39.91 -17.49
N ARG A 11 8.40 -39.62 -16.20
CA ARG A 11 7.20 -39.53 -15.34
C ARG A 11 6.59 -38.14 -15.54
N ALA A 12 5.45 -38.10 -16.16
CA ALA A 12 4.56 -36.97 -16.23
C ALA A 12 4.17 -36.55 -14.80
N CYS A 13 4.48 -35.33 -14.43
CA CYS A 13 4.03 -34.73 -13.18
C CYS A 13 2.66 -34.08 -13.45
N ASN A 14 1.63 -34.66 -12.86
CA ASN A 14 0.22 -34.28 -13.01
C ASN A 14 -0.08 -32.92 -12.38
N SER A 15 -0.70 -32.09 -13.19
CA SER A 15 -1.89 -31.25 -12.91
C SER A 15 -1.93 -30.51 -11.58
N ILE A 16 -1.39 -29.30 -11.57
CA ILE A 16 -1.90 -28.25 -10.70
C ILE A 16 -3.16 -27.70 -11.38
N ARG A 17 -4.34 -28.07 -10.87
CA ARG A 17 -5.61 -27.42 -11.22
C ARG A 17 -5.54 -25.98 -10.74
N PHE A 18 -5.31 -25.03 -11.63
CA PHE A 18 -5.65 -23.65 -11.44
C PHE A 18 -7.17 -23.55 -11.33
N LEU A 19 -7.69 -23.33 -10.13
CA LEU A 19 -9.04 -22.83 -9.95
C LEU A 19 -9.06 -21.41 -10.52
N LEU A 20 -9.60 -21.27 -11.71
CA LEU A 20 -9.96 -20.00 -12.32
C LEU A 20 -11.06 -19.35 -11.46
N LEU A 21 -10.68 -18.52 -10.51
CA LEU A 21 -11.61 -17.59 -9.88
C LEU A 21 -12.03 -16.56 -10.93
N PRO A 22 -13.33 -16.20 -11.02
CA PRO A 22 -13.81 -15.24 -12.00
C PRO A 22 -13.12 -13.90 -11.81
N ALA A 23 -12.73 -13.27 -12.90
CA ALA A 23 -12.15 -11.95 -12.94
C ALA A 23 -13.13 -10.93 -12.36
N VAL A 24 -12.81 -10.39 -11.17
CA VAL A 24 -13.56 -9.28 -10.58
C VAL A 24 -13.16 -8.02 -11.34
N PRO A 25 -14.12 -7.25 -11.89
CA PRO A 25 -13.81 -6.01 -12.61
C PRO A 25 -13.18 -4.98 -11.68
N LEU A 26 -12.26 -4.17 -12.20
CA LEU A 26 -11.56 -3.08 -11.49
C LEU A 26 -12.52 -2.10 -10.77
N SER A 27 -13.76 -1.96 -11.27
CA SER A 27 -14.81 -1.15 -10.65
C SER A 27 -15.16 -1.55 -9.21
N HIS A 28 -14.98 -2.80 -8.82
CA HIS A 28 -15.25 -3.28 -7.45
C HIS A 28 -14.15 -2.89 -6.45
N CYS A 29 -12.91 -2.69 -6.89
CA CYS A 29 -11.84 -2.19 -6.02
C CYS A 29 -12.09 -0.73 -5.59
N LEU A 30 -12.65 0.09 -6.47
CA LEU A 30 -12.93 1.51 -6.20
C LEU A 30 -14.10 1.71 -5.21
N GLN A 31 -15.11 0.84 -5.25
CA GLN A 31 -16.27 0.94 -4.34
C GLN A 31 -15.93 0.57 -2.89
N PHE A 32 -14.94 -0.31 -2.67
CA PHE A 32 -14.55 -0.72 -1.32
C PHE A 32 -13.74 0.38 -0.61
N SER A 33 -12.90 1.13 -1.35
CA SER A 33 -12.12 2.25 -0.82
C SER A 33 -13.01 3.38 -0.32
N GLN A 34 -14.10 3.69 -1.03
CA GLN A 34 -15.05 4.75 -0.61
C GLN A 34 -15.77 4.42 0.70
N LYS A 35 -16.10 3.16 0.96
CA LYS A 35 -16.75 2.75 2.22
C LYS A 35 -15.82 2.85 3.44
N GLN A 36 -14.53 2.58 3.29
CA GLN A 36 -13.59 2.72 4.41
C GLN A 36 -13.30 4.19 4.77
N HIS A 37 -13.28 5.10 3.79
CA HIS A 37 -13.16 6.53 4.04
C HIS A 37 -14.39 7.12 4.76
N GLN A 38 -15.58 6.57 4.51
CA GLN A 38 -16.81 6.98 5.20
C GLN A 38 -16.77 6.57 6.68
N VAL A 39 -16.37 5.34 6.99
CA VAL A 39 -16.26 4.84 8.38
C VAL A 39 -15.24 5.63 9.21
N CYS A 40 -14.17 6.13 8.60
CA CYS A 40 -13.21 6.99 9.30
C CYS A 40 -13.72 8.41 9.55
N ARG A 41 -14.65 8.93 8.74
CA ARG A 41 -15.28 10.24 8.96
C ARG A 41 -16.32 10.18 10.08
N ASP A 42 -17.14 9.13 10.12
CA ASP A 42 -18.21 8.98 11.09
C ASP A 42 -17.68 8.78 12.53
N ARG A 43 -16.52 8.15 12.71
CA ARG A 43 -15.87 8.03 14.03
C ARG A 43 -15.29 9.34 14.58
N ARG A 44 -15.16 10.39 13.77
CA ARG A 44 -14.64 11.69 14.23
C ARG A 44 -15.73 12.65 14.71
N LEU A 45 -17.00 12.32 14.53
CA LEU A 45 -18.15 13.14 14.92
C LEU A 45 -18.77 12.75 16.26
N GLU A 46 -18.39 11.63 16.88
CA GLU A 46 -18.98 11.16 18.14
C GLU A 46 -18.15 11.48 19.40
N ALA A 47 -17.04 12.17 19.28
CA ALA A 47 -16.21 12.57 20.43
C ALA A 47 -16.34 14.08 20.72
N GLY A 48 -17.45 14.48 21.34
CA GLY A 48 -17.58 15.88 21.74
C GLY A 48 -18.93 16.28 22.30
N SER A 49 -19.35 15.72 23.41
CA SER A 49 -20.36 16.35 24.24
C SER A 49 -20.28 15.85 25.69
N THR A 50 -19.51 16.54 26.49
CA THR A 50 -19.66 16.49 27.97
C THR A 50 -20.05 17.85 28.46
N LYS A 51 -21.27 17.92 28.98
CA LYS A 51 -21.84 19.06 29.69
C LYS A 51 -21.09 19.30 31.00
N CYS A 52 -20.79 20.56 31.30
CA CYS A 52 -20.48 21.03 32.65
C CYS A 52 -21.64 21.89 33.21
N PRO A 53 -21.91 21.86 34.52
CA PRO A 53 -23.11 22.41 35.12
C PRO A 53 -22.97 23.90 35.48
N SER A 54 -24.16 24.48 35.63
CA SER A 54 -24.47 25.86 36.03
C SER A 54 -23.94 26.30 37.38
N GLU A 55 -23.49 27.54 37.49
CA GLU A 55 -23.70 28.33 38.72
C GLU A 55 -24.04 29.78 38.41
N LYS A 56 -24.98 30.30 39.23
CA LYS A 56 -25.62 31.60 39.19
C LYS A 56 -24.72 32.66 39.81
N THR A 57 -24.76 33.93 39.39
CA THR A 57 -25.20 35.07 40.23
C THR A 57 -24.99 36.43 39.55
N THR A 58 -26.08 37.15 39.45
CA THR A 58 -26.34 38.59 39.54
C THR A 58 -25.24 39.65 39.35
N ALA A 59 -25.49 40.62 38.47
CA ALA A 59 -25.70 42.03 38.83
C ALA A 59 -25.97 42.93 37.59
N GLN A 60 -26.97 43.77 37.77
CA GLN A 60 -27.49 44.78 36.85
C GLN A 60 -26.48 45.95 36.63
N ALA A 61 -26.37 46.40 35.36
CA ALA A 61 -26.09 47.83 35.11
C ALA A 61 -26.80 48.24 33.82
N ARG A 62 -27.75 49.10 33.94
CA ARG A 62 -28.41 49.85 32.82
C ARG A 62 -27.53 50.98 32.37
N TYR A 63 -27.34 51.20 31.07
CA TYR A 63 -27.13 52.47 30.40
C TYR A 63 -27.78 52.51 29.04
N PRO A 64 -28.07 53.71 28.48
CA PRO A 64 -29.23 53.92 27.62
C PRO A 64 -28.93 53.88 26.11
N CYS A 65 -30.00 53.67 25.35
CA CYS A 65 -30.08 53.84 23.90
C CYS A 65 -29.56 55.24 23.43
N ARG A 66 -28.71 55.20 22.42
CA ARG A 66 -28.64 56.23 21.38
C ARG A 66 -28.73 55.58 20.04
N MET A 67 -29.82 55.91 19.37
CA MET A 67 -29.99 55.70 17.93
C MET A 67 -29.13 56.77 17.23
N ASP A 68 -28.15 56.32 16.43
CA ASP A 68 -27.56 57.14 15.39
C ASP A 68 -27.53 56.33 14.11
N SER A 69 -28.12 56.93 13.13
CA SER A 69 -28.22 56.53 11.73
C SER A 69 -26.85 56.25 11.15
N LEU A 70 -26.56 55.03 10.74
CA LEU A 70 -25.39 54.71 9.93
C LEU A 70 -25.81 54.02 8.64
N GLU A 71 -25.43 54.68 7.62
CA GLU A 71 -25.54 54.43 6.19
C GLU A 71 -25.48 52.97 5.79
N LYS A 72 -26.33 52.57 4.86
CA LYS A 72 -26.24 51.33 4.11
C LYS A 72 -24.94 51.30 3.32
N GLN A 73 -23.86 50.73 3.92
CA GLN A 73 -22.71 50.31 3.15
C GLN A 73 -23.05 49.01 2.43
N ASP A 74 -23.06 49.12 1.14
CA ASP A 74 -23.24 48.05 0.15
C ASP A 74 -22.13 46.99 0.32
N LEU A 75 -22.38 45.96 1.13
CA LEU A 75 -21.51 44.81 1.31
C LEU A 75 -21.56 43.99 0.01
N ARG A 76 -20.82 44.44 -1.02
CA ARG A 76 -20.49 43.63 -2.17
C ARG A 76 -19.72 42.42 -1.69
N ARG A 77 -20.40 41.29 -1.57
CA ARG A 77 -19.76 39.99 -1.37
C ARG A 77 -18.65 39.81 -2.40
N PRO A 78 -17.38 39.56 -2.00
CA PRO A 78 -16.35 39.22 -2.95
C PRO A 78 -16.76 37.95 -3.68
N LYS A 79 -16.93 38.02 -4.99
CA LYS A 79 -17.09 36.85 -5.84
C LYS A 79 -15.80 36.04 -5.79
N ILE A 80 -15.72 35.09 -4.86
CA ILE A 80 -14.66 34.08 -4.85
C ILE A 80 -15.01 33.03 -5.93
N HIS A 81 -14.83 33.40 -7.17
CA HIS A 81 -14.76 32.51 -8.32
C HIS A 81 -13.33 32.49 -8.85
N ARG A 82 -12.40 32.09 -8.02
CA ARG A 82 -11.16 31.53 -8.53
C ARG A 82 -11.30 30.02 -8.35
N ALA A 83 -11.88 29.36 -9.35
CA ALA A 83 -11.68 27.92 -9.51
C ALA A 83 -10.17 27.70 -9.44
N VAL A 84 -9.71 27.09 -8.36
CA VAL A 84 -8.34 26.60 -8.28
C VAL A 84 -8.21 25.62 -9.43
N ARG A 85 -7.56 26.04 -10.52
CA ARG A 85 -7.16 25.14 -11.59
C ARG A 85 -6.16 24.20 -10.93
N VAL A 86 -6.64 23.04 -10.51
CA VAL A 86 -5.75 21.94 -10.11
C VAL A 86 -4.91 21.68 -11.34
N SER A 87 -3.62 21.94 -11.24
CA SER A 87 -2.67 21.61 -12.31
C SER A 87 -2.81 20.12 -12.61
N PRO A 88 -2.92 19.71 -13.88
CA PRO A 88 -3.01 18.29 -14.21
C PRO A 88 -1.82 17.56 -13.60
N TYR A 89 -2.07 16.38 -13.07
CA TYR A 89 -1.00 15.54 -12.49
C TYR A 89 0.10 15.33 -13.52
N GLN A 90 1.32 15.66 -13.16
CA GLN A 90 2.49 15.39 -14.00
C GLN A 90 3.25 14.21 -13.41
N PRO A 91 3.44 13.12 -14.17
CA PRO A 91 4.21 11.99 -13.71
C PRO A 91 5.65 12.40 -13.34
N PRO A 92 6.17 11.89 -12.23
CA PRO A 92 7.53 12.24 -11.79
C PRO A 92 8.58 11.67 -12.76
N THR A 93 9.69 12.37 -12.92
CA THR A 93 10.86 11.86 -13.64
C THR A 93 11.61 10.84 -12.79
N LEU A 94 12.39 9.93 -13.43
CA LEU A 94 13.24 8.98 -12.72
C LEU A 94 14.20 9.69 -11.75
N ALA A 95 14.80 10.80 -12.19
CA ALA A 95 15.70 11.60 -11.35
C ALA A 95 15.00 12.20 -10.12
N SER A 96 13.74 12.63 -10.26
CA SER A 96 12.97 13.15 -9.12
C SER A 96 12.61 12.05 -8.13
N LEU A 97 12.26 10.85 -8.61
CA LEU A 97 12.01 9.68 -7.76
C LEU A 97 13.28 9.23 -7.02
N GLN A 98 14.41 9.20 -7.71
CA GLN A 98 15.70 8.88 -7.07
C GLN A 98 16.07 9.90 -6.00
N ARG A 99 15.86 11.21 -6.22
CA ARG A 99 16.07 12.24 -5.19
C ARG A 99 15.13 12.05 -4.02
N LEU A 100 13.85 11.75 -4.26
CA LEU A 100 12.86 11.48 -3.20
C LEU A 100 13.31 10.32 -2.32
N LEU A 101 13.82 9.23 -2.93
CA LEU A 101 14.33 8.06 -2.22
C LEU A 101 15.67 8.30 -1.52
N TRP A 102 16.46 9.28 -1.99
CA TRP A 102 17.76 9.64 -1.39
C TRP A 102 17.64 10.37 -0.06
N VAL A 103 16.51 11.01 0.21
CA VAL A 103 16.23 11.67 1.49
C VAL A 103 16.06 10.61 2.56
N ARG A 104 17.17 10.08 3.07
CA ARG A 104 17.18 9.12 4.17
C ARG A 104 16.63 9.78 5.43
N ARG A 105 15.51 9.29 5.89
CA ARG A 105 15.07 9.56 7.26
C ARG A 105 15.86 8.63 8.16
N ALA A 106 16.63 9.22 9.10
CA ALA A 106 17.51 8.46 9.97
C ALA A 106 16.80 7.28 10.61
N ALA A 107 17.37 6.07 10.40
CA ALA A 107 17.25 4.90 11.24
C ALA A 107 15.89 4.18 11.34
N MET A 108 15.33 3.71 10.21
CA MET A 108 14.18 2.79 10.28
C MET A 108 14.45 1.45 9.56
N LEU A 109 15.66 0.91 9.65
CA LEU A 109 15.96 -0.44 9.19
C LEU A 109 15.72 -1.45 10.33
N SER A 110 14.49 -1.53 10.82
CA SER A 110 14.08 -2.68 11.60
C SER A 110 13.90 -3.90 10.69
N HIS A 111 13.93 -5.10 11.25
CA HIS A 111 13.74 -6.33 10.47
C HIS A 111 12.37 -6.39 9.79
N ILE A 112 11.37 -5.66 10.34
CA ILE A 112 10.00 -5.56 9.85
C ILE A 112 9.38 -4.23 10.28
N ASN A 113 8.61 -3.60 9.40
CA ASN A 113 7.80 -2.41 9.68
C ASN A 113 6.38 -2.61 9.13
N GLU A 114 5.38 -2.15 9.84
CA GLU A 114 4.04 -1.97 9.30
C GLU A 114 4.05 -0.68 8.45
N VAL A 115 3.81 -0.82 7.16
CA VAL A 115 3.90 0.29 6.18
C VAL A 115 2.53 0.76 5.69
N TRP A 116 1.51 -0.05 5.93
CA TRP A 116 0.10 0.22 5.68
C TRP A 116 -0.72 -0.63 6.68
N PRO A 117 -1.96 -0.29 7.03
CA PRO A 117 -2.73 -1.06 8.00
C PRO A 117 -2.74 -2.56 7.71
N ASN A 118 -2.19 -3.37 8.63
CA ASN A 118 -2.00 -4.81 8.54
C ASN A 118 -1.11 -5.30 7.37
N LEU A 119 -0.37 -4.40 6.71
CA LEU A 119 0.60 -4.72 5.67
C LEU A 119 2.01 -4.41 6.16
N PHE A 120 2.83 -5.43 6.23
CA PHE A 120 4.20 -5.39 6.75
C PHE A 120 5.22 -5.57 5.64
N LEU A 121 6.27 -4.76 5.68
CA LEU A 121 7.44 -4.89 4.82
C LEU A 121 8.62 -5.35 5.65
N GLY A 122 9.28 -6.44 5.22
CA GLY A 122 10.32 -7.06 6.03
C GLY A 122 11.48 -7.66 5.23
N MET A 123 12.52 -8.05 5.96
CA MET A 123 13.67 -8.75 5.40
C MET A 123 13.61 -10.26 5.69
N ARG A 124 14.50 -11.03 5.02
CA ARG A 124 14.55 -12.50 5.13
C ARG A 124 14.63 -13.05 6.56
N TYR A 125 15.22 -12.29 7.49
CA TYR A 125 15.39 -12.74 8.86
C TYR A 125 14.06 -12.91 9.57
N VAL A 126 13.14 -11.92 9.46
CA VAL A 126 11.81 -12.03 10.06
C VAL A 126 10.97 -13.11 9.37
N ALA A 127 11.11 -13.29 8.06
CA ALA A 127 10.42 -14.35 7.33
C ALA A 127 10.82 -15.76 7.78
N ARG A 128 12.01 -15.93 8.36
CA ARG A 128 12.49 -17.20 8.94
C ARG A 128 12.15 -17.38 10.42
N ASP A 129 11.74 -16.33 11.09
CA ASP A 129 11.39 -16.36 12.52
C ASP A 129 9.89 -16.68 12.71
N LYS A 130 9.59 -17.99 12.77
CA LYS A 130 8.22 -18.48 12.98
C LYS A 130 7.58 -17.93 14.25
N THR A 131 8.34 -17.80 15.32
CA THR A 131 7.87 -17.26 16.61
C THR A 131 7.43 -15.81 16.45
N LYS A 132 8.25 -14.99 15.78
CA LYS A 132 7.95 -13.59 15.52
C LYS A 132 6.73 -13.42 14.60
N LEU A 133 6.61 -14.26 13.56
CA LEU A 133 5.45 -14.26 12.66
C LEU A 133 4.16 -14.57 13.42
N THR A 134 4.18 -15.56 14.32
CA THR A 134 3.04 -15.91 15.17
C THR A 134 2.70 -14.77 16.14
N GLN A 135 3.68 -14.18 16.80
CA GLN A 135 3.48 -13.03 17.70
C GLN A 135 2.86 -11.82 16.99
N LEU A 136 3.25 -11.58 15.76
CA LEU A 136 2.69 -10.52 14.92
C LEU A 136 1.34 -10.89 14.31
N GLY A 137 0.89 -12.13 14.47
CA GLY A 137 -0.36 -12.61 13.88
C GLY A 137 -0.35 -12.61 12.36
N ILE A 138 0.82 -12.81 11.73
CA ILE A 138 0.92 -12.86 10.25
C ILE A 138 0.13 -14.06 9.73
N THR A 139 -0.77 -13.81 8.79
CA THR A 139 -1.64 -14.80 8.17
C THR A 139 -1.27 -15.09 6.71
N HIS A 140 -0.59 -14.17 6.05
CA HIS A 140 -0.18 -14.30 4.65
C HIS A 140 1.24 -13.80 4.46
N ILE A 141 2.00 -14.51 3.63
CA ILE A 141 3.38 -14.14 3.30
C ILE A 141 3.53 -14.04 1.78
N VAL A 142 4.08 -12.92 1.32
CA VAL A 142 4.54 -12.70 -0.05
C VAL A 142 6.06 -12.65 -0.05
N ASN A 143 6.72 -13.66 -0.63
CA ASN A 143 8.16 -13.72 -0.80
C ASN A 143 8.54 -13.30 -2.22
N VAL A 144 9.09 -12.11 -2.39
CA VAL A 144 9.52 -11.57 -3.71
C VAL A 144 10.97 -11.91 -4.04
N ALA A 145 11.54 -12.87 -3.33
CA ALA A 145 12.88 -13.42 -3.55
C ALA A 145 12.86 -14.94 -3.35
N ALA A 146 11.78 -15.59 -3.76
CA ALA A 146 11.66 -17.05 -3.62
C ALA A 146 12.74 -17.76 -4.45
N GLY A 147 13.16 -18.94 -3.98
CA GLY A 147 14.10 -19.77 -4.70
C GLY A 147 15.24 -20.28 -3.82
N LYS A 148 15.79 -21.42 -4.22
CA LYS A 148 16.82 -22.15 -3.48
C LYS A 148 18.09 -21.33 -3.21
N PHE A 149 18.44 -20.44 -4.15
CA PHE A 149 19.65 -19.61 -4.06
C PHE A 149 19.40 -18.19 -3.52
N GLN A 150 18.16 -17.88 -3.14
CA GLN A 150 17.76 -16.57 -2.60
C GLN A 150 17.19 -16.69 -1.19
N VAL A 151 15.87 -16.66 -1.04
CA VAL A 151 15.18 -16.85 0.24
C VAL A 151 14.33 -18.13 0.16
N ASP A 152 14.94 -19.24 0.54
CA ASP A 152 14.30 -20.56 0.52
C ASP A 152 13.38 -20.72 1.74
N THR A 153 12.26 -19.97 1.74
CA THR A 153 11.18 -20.08 2.70
C THR A 153 9.88 -20.33 1.94
N GLY A 154 9.75 -21.52 1.33
CA GLY A 154 8.55 -21.92 0.61
C GLY A 154 7.45 -22.43 1.54
N ALA A 155 6.31 -22.83 0.98
CA ALA A 155 5.17 -23.37 1.72
C ALA A 155 5.54 -24.54 2.66
N LYS A 156 6.55 -25.35 2.28
CA LYS A 156 7.07 -26.43 3.14
C LYS A 156 7.70 -25.91 4.43
N PHE A 157 8.40 -24.76 4.37
CA PHE A 157 9.01 -24.13 5.53
C PHE A 157 7.96 -23.74 6.58
N TYR A 158 6.81 -23.23 6.14
CA TYR A 158 5.73 -22.78 7.02
C TYR A 158 4.72 -23.88 7.38
N ARG A 159 5.01 -25.14 7.06
CA ARG A 159 4.14 -26.26 7.44
C ARG A 159 3.88 -26.27 8.96
N GLY A 160 2.61 -26.40 9.32
CA GLY A 160 2.13 -26.37 10.71
C GLY A 160 1.80 -24.95 11.23
N MET A 161 2.00 -23.93 10.43
CA MET A 161 1.47 -22.58 10.70
C MET A 161 0.18 -22.34 9.92
N SER A 162 -0.80 -21.68 10.54
CA SER A 162 -2.03 -21.26 9.88
C SER A 162 -1.78 -19.99 9.07
N LEU A 163 -1.00 -20.09 7.99
CA LEU A 163 -0.71 -18.99 7.08
C LEU A 163 -0.65 -19.46 5.62
N GLU A 164 -0.94 -18.53 4.71
CA GLU A 164 -0.84 -18.72 3.27
C GLU A 164 0.48 -18.12 2.75
N TYR A 165 1.03 -18.73 1.71
CA TYR A 165 2.30 -18.35 1.12
C TYR A 165 2.19 -18.12 -0.37
N TYR A 166 2.71 -16.98 -0.84
CA TYR A 166 2.84 -16.61 -2.24
C TYR A 166 4.31 -16.30 -2.56
N GLY A 167 4.94 -17.08 -3.43
CA GLY A 167 6.34 -16.93 -3.81
C GLY A 167 6.50 -16.39 -5.23
N ILE A 168 7.44 -15.45 -5.41
CA ILE A 168 7.88 -14.93 -6.69
C ILE A 168 9.39 -15.11 -6.76
N GLU A 169 9.86 -15.80 -7.79
CA GLU A 169 11.29 -15.98 -8.08
C GLU A 169 11.80 -14.77 -8.88
N ALA A 170 11.93 -13.62 -8.21
CA ALA A 170 12.39 -12.38 -8.83
C ALA A 170 13.85 -12.09 -8.48
N ASP A 171 14.62 -11.68 -9.48
CA ASP A 171 15.98 -11.17 -9.27
C ASP A 171 15.96 -9.67 -8.99
N ASP A 172 16.86 -9.21 -8.11
CA ASP A 172 17.06 -7.77 -7.86
C ASP A 172 17.97 -7.17 -8.94
N ASN A 173 17.49 -7.21 -10.16
CA ASN A 173 18.18 -6.78 -11.35
C ASN A 173 17.32 -5.75 -12.09
N PRO A 174 17.85 -4.59 -12.51
CA PRO A 174 17.11 -3.59 -13.26
C PRO A 174 16.45 -4.09 -14.56
N PHE A 175 16.97 -5.16 -15.14
CA PHE A 175 16.44 -5.78 -16.36
C PHE A 175 15.37 -6.86 -16.11
N PHE A 176 15.12 -7.23 -14.84
CA PHE A 176 14.07 -8.18 -14.50
C PHE A 176 12.70 -7.50 -14.63
N ASP A 177 11.77 -8.12 -15.38
CA ASP A 177 10.40 -7.62 -15.47
C ASP A 177 9.57 -8.07 -14.27
N LEU A 178 9.51 -7.21 -13.25
CA LEU A 178 8.68 -7.42 -12.06
C LEU A 178 7.23 -6.96 -12.31
N SER A 179 6.98 -6.17 -13.35
CA SER A 179 5.67 -5.57 -13.63
C SER A 179 4.58 -6.61 -13.93
N VAL A 180 4.94 -7.75 -14.45
CA VAL A 180 4.01 -8.88 -14.71
C VAL A 180 3.35 -9.41 -13.44
N TYR A 181 3.97 -9.20 -12.28
CA TYR A 181 3.45 -9.60 -10.97
C TYR A 181 2.66 -8.50 -10.25
N PHE A 182 2.69 -7.25 -10.71
CA PHE A 182 2.06 -6.13 -9.98
C PHE A 182 0.58 -6.37 -9.73
N LEU A 183 -0.20 -6.67 -10.76
CA LEU A 183 -1.63 -6.88 -10.62
C LEU A 183 -1.99 -8.18 -9.87
N PRO A 184 -1.39 -9.35 -10.18
CA PRO A 184 -1.65 -10.58 -9.43
C PRO A 184 -1.37 -10.44 -7.94
N VAL A 185 -0.22 -9.85 -7.57
CA VAL A 185 0.17 -9.68 -6.16
C VAL A 185 -0.67 -8.63 -5.47
N ALA A 186 -1.00 -7.52 -6.13
CA ALA A 186 -1.89 -6.51 -5.56
C ALA A 186 -3.26 -7.10 -5.22
N ARG A 187 -3.82 -7.95 -6.08
CA ARG A 187 -5.07 -8.68 -5.82
C ARG A 187 -4.93 -9.65 -4.65
N TYR A 188 -3.84 -10.42 -4.60
CA TYR A 188 -3.57 -11.32 -3.48
C TYR A 188 -3.50 -10.57 -2.15
N ILE A 189 -2.73 -9.47 -2.08
CA ILE A 189 -2.63 -8.65 -0.87
C ILE A 189 -4.00 -8.06 -0.49
N ARG A 190 -4.77 -7.56 -1.47
CA ARG A 190 -6.12 -7.03 -1.21
C ARG A 190 -7.03 -8.10 -0.63
N THR A 191 -7.06 -9.29 -1.21
CA THR A 191 -7.85 -10.42 -0.71
C THR A 191 -7.42 -10.80 0.70
N ALA A 192 -6.12 -10.92 0.95
CA ALA A 192 -5.56 -11.26 2.24
C ALA A 192 -5.91 -10.23 3.34
N LEU A 193 -5.88 -8.92 3.01
CA LEU A 193 -6.25 -7.86 3.93
C LEU A 193 -7.77 -7.74 4.17
N SER A 194 -8.60 -8.31 3.29
CA SER A 194 -10.07 -8.28 3.44
C SER A 194 -10.62 -9.39 4.33
N VAL A 195 -9.85 -10.44 4.64
CA VAL A 195 -10.27 -11.45 5.59
C VAL A 195 -10.18 -10.93 7.03
N PRO A 196 -11.05 -11.38 7.95
CA PRO A 196 -10.97 -10.99 9.36
C PRO A 196 -9.59 -11.30 9.96
N ARG A 197 -8.95 -10.31 10.56
CA ARG A 197 -7.59 -10.38 11.12
C ARG A 197 -6.49 -10.70 10.08
N GLY A 198 -6.75 -10.46 8.79
CA GLY A 198 -5.75 -10.64 7.74
C GLY A 198 -4.56 -9.72 7.96
N ARG A 199 -3.35 -10.29 8.05
CA ARG A 199 -2.08 -9.57 8.22
C ARG A 199 -1.05 -10.13 7.27
N VAL A 200 -0.52 -9.27 6.40
CA VAL A 200 0.32 -9.66 5.27
C VAL A 200 1.76 -9.21 5.50
N LEU A 201 2.70 -10.13 5.44
CA LEU A 201 4.13 -9.81 5.34
C LEU A 201 4.55 -9.90 3.87
N VAL A 202 5.06 -8.81 3.32
CA VAL A 202 5.76 -8.79 2.03
C VAL A 202 7.26 -8.67 2.30
N HIS A 203 8.07 -9.60 1.81
CA HIS A 203 9.49 -9.58 2.03
C HIS A 203 10.31 -9.97 0.79
N CYS A 204 11.59 -9.64 0.82
CA CYS A 204 12.62 -10.18 -0.07
C CYS A 204 13.88 -10.49 0.74
N ALA A 205 15.08 -10.31 0.22
CA ALA A 205 16.31 -10.49 1.00
C ALA A 205 16.48 -9.40 2.06
N MET A 206 16.47 -8.12 1.67
CA MET A 206 16.70 -6.95 2.53
C MET A 206 15.42 -6.17 2.85
N GLY A 207 14.34 -6.41 2.13
CA GLY A 207 13.08 -5.68 2.34
C GLY A 207 13.13 -4.21 1.91
N VAL A 208 13.92 -3.86 0.89
CA VAL A 208 14.12 -2.47 0.44
C VAL A 208 13.91 -2.24 -1.06
N SER A 209 14.09 -3.26 -1.92
CA SER A 209 13.96 -3.13 -3.38
C SER A 209 12.76 -3.93 -3.91
N ARG A 210 12.91 -5.23 -4.20
CA ARG A 210 11.85 -6.08 -4.79
C ARG A 210 10.52 -6.04 -4.02
N SER A 211 10.56 -6.31 -2.74
CA SER A 211 9.36 -6.29 -1.88
C SER A 211 8.77 -4.89 -1.73
N ALA A 212 9.62 -3.85 -1.65
CA ALA A 212 9.15 -2.47 -1.64
C ALA A 212 8.43 -2.12 -2.93
N THR A 213 8.97 -2.50 -4.09
CA THR A 213 8.35 -2.29 -5.40
C THR A 213 6.93 -2.88 -5.48
N VAL A 214 6.77 -4.11 -4.99
CA VAL A 214 5.46 -4.79 -4.97
C VAL A 214 4.47 -4.09 -4.03
N VAL A 215 4.93 -3.62 -2.87
CA VAL A 215 4.08 -2.84 -1.94
C VAL A 215 3.68 -1.50 -2.57
N LEU A 216 4.59 -0.79 -3.24
CA LEU A 216 4.27 0.44 -3.97
C LEU A 216 3.22 0.18 -5.05
N ALA A 217 3.38 -0.87 -5.85
CA ALA A 217 2.40 -1.25 -6.87
C ALA A 217 1.01 -1.57 -6.25
N PHE A 218 0.97 -2.24 -5.10
CA PHE A 218 -0.28 -2.48 -4.37
C PHE A 218 -0.96 -1.17 -3.96
N LEU A 219 -0.24 -0.22 -3.36
CA LEU A 219 -0.79 1.07 -2.94
C LEU A 219 -1.32 1.87 -4.13
N MET A 220 -0.62 1.83 -5.26
CA MET A 220 -1.05 2.50 -6.49
C MET A 220 -2.33 1.87 -7.09
N ILE A 221 -2.38 0.55 -7.17
CA ILE A 221 -3.49 -0.19 -7.82
C ILE A 221 -4.73 -0.23 -6.92
N CYS A 222 -4.55 -0.52 -5.63
CA CYS A 222 -5.65 -0.82 -4.72
C CYS A 222 -6.07 0.36 -3.84
N GLU A 223 -5.15 1.26 -3.50
CA GLU A 223 -5.42 2.46 -2.70
C GLU A 223 -5.48 3.74 -3.54
N ASN A 224 -5.35 3.60 -4.88
CA ASN A 224 -5.43 4.70 -5.84
C ASN A 224 -4.42 5.83 -5.59
N MET A 225 -3.25 5.49 -5.03
CA MET A 225 -2.17 6.45 -4.81
C MET A 225 -1.39 6.70 -6.10
N THR A 226 -0.86 7.92 -6.26
CA THR A 226 0.22 8.18 -7.21
C THR A 226 1.51 7.52 -6.74
N LEU A 227 2.47 7.34 -7.64
CA LEU A 227 3.76 6.75 -7.27
C LEU A 227 4.48 7.58 -6.18
N VAL A 228 4.38 8.91 -6.24
CA VAL A 228 4.97 9.80 -5.22
C VAL A 228 4.31 9.59 -3.86
N GLU A 229 2.99 9.57 -3.80
CA GLU A 229 2.25 9.32 -2.55
C GLU A 229 2.56 7.96 -1.96
N ALA A 230 2.61 6.91 -2.80
CA ALA A 230 2.96 5.56 -2.35
C ALA A 230 4.39 5.50 -1.76
N ILE A 231 5.38 6.13 -2.42
CA ILE A 231 6.75 6.20 -1.90
C ILE A 231 6.78 6.93 -0.56
N GLN A 232 6.13 8.10 -0.44
CA GLN A 232 6.10 8.88 0.80
C GLN A 232 5.43 8.12 1.94
N THR A 233 4.34 7.40 1.65
CA THR A 233 3.62 6.56 2.62
C THR A 233 4.53 5.47 3.17
N VAL A 234 5.22 4.73 2.32
CA VAL A 234 6.13 3.66 2.76
C VAL A 234 7.36 4.20 3.47
N GLN A 235 7.96 5.29 2.95
CA GLN A 235 9.14 5.92 3.56
C GLN A 235 8.86 6.54 4.94
N ALA A 236 7.61 6.86 5.27
CA ALA A 236 7.25 7.30 6.62
C ALA A 236 7.52 6.21 7.68
N HIS A 237 7.59 4.94 7.27
CA HIS A 237 7.73 3.78 8.15
C HIS A 237 9.00 2.97 7.93
N ARG A 238 9.55 2.99 6.71
CA ARG A 238 10.71 2.19 6.32
C ARG A 238 11.48 2.83 5.18
N ASP A 239 12.81 2.91 5.31
CA ASP A 239 13.66 3.28 4.19
C ASP A 239 13.58 2.20 3.08
N ILE A 240 13.29 2.65 1.87
CA ILE A 240 13.19 1.80 0.69
C ILE A 240 14.09 2.33 -0.43
N CYS A 241 14.56 1.42 -1.27
CA CYS A 241 15.42 1.75 -2.40
C CYS A 241 15.16 0.76 -3.55
N PRO A 242 14.04 0.86 -4.27
CA PRO A 242 13.83 0.11 -5.50
C PRO A 242 14.96 0.41 -6.50
N ASN A 243 15.42 -0.59 -7.24
CA ASN A 243 16.42 -0.36 -8.30
C ASN A 243 15.82 0.48 -9.45
N SER A 244 16.68 1.01 -10.33
CA SER A 244 16.26 1.94 -11.39
C SER A 244 15.27 1.32 -12.39
N GLY A 245 15.40 0.04 -12.72
CA GLY A 245 14.47 -0.65 -13.61
C GLY A 245 13.10 -0.83 -12.98
N PHE A 246 13.02 -1.16 -11.68
CA PHE A 246 11.76 -1.26 -10.97
C PHE A 246 11.08 0.11 -10.83
N LEU A 247 11.84 1.18 -10.61
CA LEU A 247 11.29 2.54 -10.61
C LEU A 247 10.69 2.91 -11.97
N GLN A 248 11.34 2.54 -13.08
CA GLN A 248 10.80 2.74 -14.43
C GLN A 248 9.49 1.95 -14.64
N GLN A 249 9.43 0.70 -14.19
CA GLN A 249 8.22 -0.11 -14.28
C GLN A 249 7.07 0.49 -13.45
N LEU A 250 7.36 1.03 -12.26
CA LEU A 250 6.38 1.76 -11.46
C LEU A 250 5.92 3.07 -12.11
N GLN A 251 6.81 3.81 -12.81
CA GLN A 251 6.42 4.99 -13.59
C GLN A 251 5.45 4.63 -14.74
N VAL A 252 5.72 3.53 -15.44
CA VAL A 252 4.82 3.03 -16.49
C VAL A 252 3.45 2.69 -15.91
N LEU A 253 3.41 2.06 -14.73
CA LEU A 253 2.17 1.78 -14.00
C LEU A 253 1.45 3.07 -13.61
N ASP A 254 2.15 4.07 -13.06
CA ASP A 254 1.59 5.36 -12.66
C ASP A 254 0.94 6.10 -13.83
N ASN A 255 1.63 6.16 -14.97
CA ASN A 255 1.12 6.73 -16.21
C ASN A 255 -0.15 6.02 -16.71
N ARG A 256 -0.20 4.68 -16.61
CA ARG A 256 -1.37 3.91 -17.01
C ARG A 256 -2.55 4.20 -16.11
N LEU A 257 -2.37 4.10 -14.79
CA LEU A 257 -3.41 4.35 -13.81
C LEU A 257 -3.88 5.81 -13.83
N GLY A 258 -2.98 6.77 -14.09
CA GLY A 258 -3.32 8.19 -14.25
C GLY A 258 -4.28 8.43 -15.41
N ARG A 259 -4.07 7.76 -16.56
CA ARG A 259 -4.99 7.81 -17.70
C ARG A 259 -6.33 7.14 -17.42
N GLU A 260 -6.31 5.96 -16.81
CA GLU A 260 -7.52 5.19 -16.47
C GLU A 260 -8.40 5.93 -15.44
N THR A 261 -7.80 6.72 -14.55
CA THR A 261 -8.52 7.47 -13.51
C THR A 261 -8.79 8.94 -13.87
N GLY A 262 -8.39 9.38 -15.07
CA GLY A 262 -8.58 10.77 -15.52
C GLY A 262 -7.72 11.80 -14.75
N ARG A 263 -6.61 11.38 -14.15
CA ARG A 263 -5.64 12.28 -13.49
C ARG A 263 -4.63 12.89 -14.47
N LEU A 264 -4.46 12.29 -15.63
CA LEU A 264 -3.61 12.74 -16.74
C LEU A 264 -4.46 13.30 -17.87
#